data_ddc5c77960dc9bf41310ff084bb1a1eb
#
_entry.id   ddc5c77960dc9bf41310ff084bb1a1eb
#
_cell.length_a   1.000
_cell.length_b   1.000
_cell.length_c   1.000
_cell.angle_alpha   90.00
_cell.angle_beta   90.00
_cell.angle_gamma   90.00
#
_symmetry.space_group_name_H-M   'P 1'
#
loop_
_entity.id
_entity.type
_entity.pdbx_description
1 polymer ?
#
loop_
_entity_poly.entity_id
_entity_poly.type
_entity_poly.pdbx_seq_one_letter_code
_entity_poly.pdbx_strand_id
1 'polypeptide(L)'
;LRSLVGSEMCIRDSALGLGGLSKYQIVLIIPALLIYLGLSKSWSKLRWKYIPVSILAGAVFCSPVFIWNALNNWDSFLFQIDHGLGEKNWQISWTLDYLGSQILILFPTLVWFAFRSLKNAKKEILLIHCLAWFPLAFFLITSFKGDVEANWPIMAYPAVAALAVYA
;
A
#
# COMPACT_ATOMS: atom_id res chain seq x y z
N LEU A 1 2.72 1.70 -31.14
CA LEU A 1 3.48 1.38 -29.90
C LEU A 1 3.56 2.57 -28.92
N ARG A 2 3.79 3.81 -29.40
CA ARG A 2 3.81 5.01 -28.52
C ARG A 2 2.44 5.35 -27.90
N SER A 3 1.35 5.13 -28.59
CA SER A 3 -0.01 5.35 -28.09
C SER A 3 -0.42 4.34 -27.02
N LEU A 4 -0.01 3.08 -27.18
CA LEU A 4 -0.28 2.02 -26.20
C LEU A 4 0.40 2.30 -24.84
N VAL A 5 1.65 2.78 -24.84
CA VAL A 5 2.37 3.12 -23.61
C VAL A 5 1.68 4.28 -22.86
N GLY A 6 1.11 5.23 -23.59
CA GLY A 6 0.34 6.33 -22.97
C GLY A 6 -0.98 5.85 -22.34
N SER A 7 -1.69 4.93 -23.01
CA SER A 7 -2.95 4.37 -22.48
C SER A 7 -2.73 3.50 -21.24
N GLU A 8 -1.68 2.68 -21.22
CA GLU A 8 -1.36 1.86 -20.05
C GLU A 8 -0.96 2.70 -18.82
N MET A 9 -0.28 3.81 -19.01
CA MET A 9 0.02 4.75 -17.92
C MET A 9 -1.28 5.38 -17.40
N CYS A 10 -2.16 5.83 -18.28
CA CYS A 10 -3.42 6.44 -17.90
C CYS A 10 -4.33 5.45 -17.13
N ILE A 11 -4.39 4.19 -17.57
CA ILE A 11 -5.15 3.12 -16.87
C ILE A 11 -4.61 2.89 -15.47
N ARG A 12 -3.29 2.78 -15.29
CA ARG A 12 -2.66 2.58 -13.98
C ARG A 12 -2.90 3.76 -13.03
N ASP A 13 -2.74 4.98 -13.54
CA ASP A 13 -2.93 6.20 -12.74
C ASP A 13 -4.40 6.37 -12.34
N SER A 14 -5.32 6.04 -13.26
CA SER A 14 -6.77 6.03 -12.97
C SER A 14 -7.13 4.96 -11.94
N ALA A 15 -6.54 3.76 -12.05
CA ALA A 15 -6.78 2.67 -11.10
C ALA A 15 -6.30 3.01 -9.69
N LEU A 16 -5.15 3.70 -9.56
CA LEU A 16 -4.67 4.20 -8.27
C LEU A 16 -5.58 5.29 -7.71
N GLY A 17 -6.06 6.20 -8.56
CA GLY A 17 -7.00 7.24 -8.16
C GLY A 17 -8.34 6.65 -7.68
N LEU A 18 -8.91 5.71 -8.43
CA LEU A 18 -10.13 4.99 -8.02
C LEU A 18 -9.92 4.15 -6.75
N GLY A 19 -8.73 3.56 -6.60
CA GLY A 19 -8.35 2.88 -5.36
C GLY A 19 -8.35 3.83 -4.16
N GLY A 20 -7.88 5.07 -4.34
CA GLY A 20 -7.92 6.12 -3.32
C GLY A 20 -9.34 6.52 -2.91
N LEU A 21 -10.30 6.43 -3.83
CA LEU A 21 -11.72 6.64 -3.52
C LEU A 21 -12.29 5.51 -2.65
N SER A 22 -11.82 4.28 -2.85
CA SER A 22 -12.33 3.13 -2.10
C SER A 22 -11.66 2.97 -0.75
N LYS A 23 -10.37 3.28 -0.65
CA LYS A 23 -9.59 3.11 0.59
C LYS A 23 -8.34 3.99 0.61
N TYR A 24 -8.23 4.87 1.60
CA TYR A 24 -7.10 5.82 1.71
C TYR A 24 -5.74 5.12 1.84
N GLN A 25 -5.73 3.94 2.43
CA GLN A 25 -4.50 3.15 2.66
C GLN A 25 -3.77 2.77 1.37
N ILE A 26 -4.42 2.85 0.19
CA ILE A 26 -3.77 2.58 -1.09
C ILE A 26 -2.60 3.53 -1.37
N VAL A 27 -2.56 4.68 -0.70
CA VAL A 27 -1.44 5.62 -0.77
C VAL A 27 -0.11 4.97 -0.37
N LEU A 28 -0.13 3.91 0.44
CA LEU A 28 1.07 3.15 0.84
C LEU A 28 1.75 2.42 -0.32
N ILE A 29 1.09 2.29 -1.46
CA ILE A 29 1.74 1.79 -2.69
C ILE A 29 2.85 2.74 -3.14
N ILE A 30 2.69 4.06 -2.94
CA ILE A 30 3.68 5.06 -3.36
C ILE A 30 5.03 4.84 -2.65
N PRO A 31 5.12 4.82 -1.31
CA PRO A 31 6.40 4.55 -0.65
C PRO A 31 6.92 3.13 -0.93
N ALA A 32 6.06 2.13 -1.11
CA ALA A 32 6.50 0.79 -1.53
C ALA A 32 7.21 0.82 -2.90
N LEU A 33 6.69 1.60 -3.87
CA LEU A 33 7.32 1.82 -5.17
C LEU A 33 8.63 2.59 -5.04
N LEU A 34 8.71 3.60 -4.18
CA LEU A 34 9.95 4.35 -3.95
C LEU A 34 11.04 3.45 -3.35
N ILE A 35 10.68 2.59 -2.41
CA ILE A 35 11.60 1.58 -1.85
C ILE A 35 12.08 0.64 -2.96
N TYR A 36 11.18 0.13 -3.79
CA TYR A 36 11.55 -0.69 -4.93
C TYR A 36 12.53 0.01 -5.87
N LEU A 37 12.27 1.27 -6.25
CA LEU A 37 13.16 2.04 -7.12
C LEU A 37 14.55 2.23 -6.51
N GLY A 38 14.61 2.47 -5.19
CA GLY A 38 15.86 2.56 -4.45
C GLY A 38 16.64 1.25 -4.44
N LEU A 39 16.00 0.16 -4.04
CA LEU A 39 16.63 -1.17 -3.95
C LEU A 39 17.05 -1.73 -5.32
N SER A 40 16.21 -1.53 -6.35
CA SER A 40 16.50 -1.99 -7.70
C SER A 40 17.49 -1.09 -8.47
N LYS A 41 17.82 0.08 -7.91
CA LYS A 41 18.60 1.15 -8.58
C LYS A 41 18.02 1.53 -9.95
N SER A 42 16.69 1.52 -10.08
CA SER A 42 15.99 1.70 -11.35
C SER A 42 15.47 3.13 -11.56
N TRP A 43 15.99 4.12 -10.83
CA TRP A 43 15.59 5.52 -10.96
C TRP A 43 15.73 6.09 -12.36
N SER A 44 16.76 5.64 -13.10
CA SER A 44 17.01 6.05 -14.50
C SER A 44 15.93 5.57 -15.47
N LYS A 45 15.17 4.54 -15.11
CA LYS A 45 14.05 4.02 -15.91
C LYS A 45 12.77 4.84 -15.72
N LEU A 46 12.74 5.68 -14.68
CA LEU A 46 11.58 6.51 -14.38
C LEU A 46 11.51 7.67 -15.39
N ARG A 47 10.38 7.78 -16.05
CA ARG A 47 10.14 8.86 -17.02
C ARG A 47 9.61 10.10 -16.32
N TRP A 48 10.48 10.85 -15.69
CA TRP A 48 10.19 12.03 -14.86
C TRP A 48 9.21 13.02 -15.50
N LYS A 49 9.26 13.19 -16.81
CA LYS A 49 8.40 14.12 -17.56
C LYS A 49 6.90 13.75 -17.47
N TYR A 50 6.55 12.51 -17.17
CA TYR A 50 5.15 12.06 -17.06
C TYR A 50 4.64 12.09 -15.62
N ILE A 51 5.48 12.28 -14.62
CA ILE A 51 5.07 12.32 -13.22
C ILE A 51 4.02 13.41 -12.96
N PRO A 52 4.17 14.67 -13.46
CA PRO A 52 3.14 15.69 -13.25
C PRO A 52 1.78 15.29 -13.83
N VAL A 53 1.78 14.62 -14.98
CA VAL A 53 0.54 14.14 -15.62
C VAL A 53 -0.10 13.03 -14.78
N SER A 54 0.70 12.09 -14.26
CA SER A 54 0.22 11.02 -13.37
C SER A 54 -0.36 11.58 -12.08
N ILE A 55 0.30 12.56 -11.46
CA ILE A 55 -0.20 13.24 -10.26
C ILE A 55 -1.52 13.95 -10.56
N LEU A 56 -1.60 14.67 -11.67
CA LEU A 56 -2.84 15.37 -12.07
C LEU A 56 -3.99 14.39 -12.30
N ALA A 57 -3.74 13.30 -13.02
CA ALA A 57 -4.73 12.25 -13.25
C ALA A 57 -5.22 11.65 -11.93
N GLY A 58 -4.30 11.26 -11.03
CA GLY A 58 -4.64 10.77 -9.71
C GLY A 58 -5.46 11.77 -8.88
N ALA A 59 -5.07 13.05 -8.89
CA ALA A 59 -5.77 14.12 -8.18
C ALA A 59 -7.21 14.33 -8.72
N VAL A 60 -7.41 14.25 -10.04
CA VAL A 60 -8.75 14.34 -10.65
C VAL A 60 -9.63 13.19 -10.17
N PHE A 61 -9.13 11.95 -10.18
CA PHE A 61 -9.92 10.79 -9.71
C PHE A 61 -10.15 10.80 -8.20
N CYS A 62 -9.21 11.31 -7.40
CA CYS A 62 -9.38 11.46 -5.95
C CYS A 62 -10.15 12.72 -5.55
N SER A 63 -10.45 13.64 -6.49
CA SER A 63 -11.08 14.92 -6.18
C SER A 63 -12.39 14.81 -5.39
N PRO A 64 -13.29 13.82 -5.62
CA PRO A 64 -14.51 13.70 -4.82
C PRO A 64 -14.24 13.53 -3.32
N VAL A 65 -13.20 12.76 -2.95
CA VAL A 65 -12.79 12.59 -1.55
C VAL A 65 -12.29 13.89 -0.96
N PHE A 66 -11.43 14.60 -1.70
CA PHE A 66 -10.89 15.89 -1.23
C PHE A 66 -11.97 16.96 -1.09
N ILE A 67 -12.88 17.05 -2.09
CA ILE A 67 -14.00 18.00 -2.06
C ILE A 67 -14.92 17.69 -0.88
N TRP A 68 -15.29 16.43 -0.70
CA TRP A 68 -16.14 16.03 0.43
C TRP A 68 -15.48 16.37 1.78
N ASN A 69 -14.20 16.04 1.97
CA ASN A 69 -13.49 16.36 3.19
C ASN A 69 -13.38 17.87 3.42
N ALA A 70 -13.10 18.66 2.39
CA ALA A 70 -13.04 20.12 2.49
C ALA A 70 -14.39 20.72 2.91
N LEU A 71 -15.50 20.13 2.48
CA LEU A 71 -16.87 20.57 2.86
C LEU A 71 -17.28 20.05 4.25
N ASN A 72 -16.62 19.01 4.78
CA ASN A 72 -16.95 18.37 6.04
C ASN A 72 -15.79 18.45 7.04
N ASN A 73 -15.13 19.61 7.16
CA ASN A 73 -14.08 19.90 8.17
C ASN A 73 -12.92 18.88 8.23
N TRP A 74 -12.65 18.16 7.14
CA TRP A 74 -11.62 17.12 7.05
C TRP A 74 -11.85 15.93 7.98
N ASP A 75 -13.06 15.70 8.43
CA ASP A 75 -13.41 14.70 9.44
C ASP A 75 -12.89 13.29 9.11
N SER A 76 -12.97 12.87 7.83
CA SER A 76 -12.48 11.53 7.46
C SER A 76 -10.96 11.39 7.61
N PHE A 77 -10.20 12.40 7.23
CA PHE A 77 -8.74 12.36 7.38
C PHE A 77 -8.32 12.50 8.84
N LEU A 78 -8.98 13.40 9.58
CA LEU A 78 -8.73 13.58 11.02
C LEU A 78 -9.04 12.29 11.77
N PHE A 79 -10.18 11.64 11.47
CA PHE A 79 -10.51 10.34 12.06
C PHE A 79 -9.43 9.29 11.80
N GLN A 80 -8.92 9.18 10.57
CA GLN A 80 -7.87 8.21 10.23
C GLN A 80 -6.55 8.50 10.96
N ILE A 81 -6.20 9.77 11.10
CA ILE A 81 -4.98 10.18 11.81
C ILE A 81 -5.14 9.92 13.31
N ASP A 82 -6.25 10.31 13.90
CA ASP A 82 -6.50 10.11 15.32
C ASP A 82 -6.61 8.64 15.69
N HIS A 83 -7.29 7.85 14.84
CA HIS A 83 -7.44 6.41 15.07
C HIS A 83 -6.13 5.64 14.91
N GLY A 84 -5.30 6.02 13.92
CA GLY A 84 -4.05 5.31 13.61
C GLY A 84 -2.80 5.83 14.34
N LEU A 85 -2.78 7.11 14.73
CA LEU A 85 -1.60 7.78 15.28
C LEU A 85 -1.90 8.57 16.56
N GLY A 86 -3.15 8.55 17.05
CA GLY A 86 -3.54 9.27 18.27
C GLY A 86 -2.70 8.84 19.47
N GLU A 87 -2.44 9.78 20.39
CA GLU A 87 -1.71 9.52 21.63
C GLU A 87 -2.53 8.60 22.55
N LYS A 88 -2.30 7.32 22.43
CA LYS A 88 -2.83 6.30 23.33
C LYS A 88 -1.65 5.55 23.95
N ASN A 89 -1.76 5.21 25.22
CA ASN A 89 -0.81 4.29 25.84
C ASN A 89 -0.87 2.97 25.10
N TRP A 90 0.27 2.51 24.60
CA TRP A 90 0.37 1.24 23.88
C TRP A 90 -0.20 0.09 24.72
N GLN A 91 -1.02 -0.73 24.09
CA GLN A 91 -1.54 -1.97 24.65
C GLN A 91 -1.03 -3.12 23.78
N ILE A 92 -0.45 -4.11 24.41
CA ILE A 92 0.09 -5.28 23.72
C ILE A 92 -0.99 -6.04 22.93
N SER A 93 -2.25 -5.96 23.37
CA SER A 93 -3.39 -6.55 22.66
C SER A 93 -3.50 -6.06 21.23
N TRP A 94 -3.34 -4.76 20.97
CA TRP A 94 -3.44 -4.21 19.62
C TRP A 94 -2.45 -4.83 18.62
N THR A 95 -1.21 -5.03 19.08
CA THR A 95 -0.19 -5.67 18.25
C THR A 95 -0.47 -7.17 18.08
N LEU A 96 -0.95 -7.85 19.12
CA LEU A 96 -1.34 -9.26 19.04
C LEU A 96 -2.57 -9.46 18.18
N ASP A 97 -3.56 -8.58 18.28
CA ASP A 97 -4.78 -8.62 17.46
C ASP A 97 -4.44 -8.37 15.99
N TYR A 98 -3.54 -7.42 15.70
CA TYR A 98 -3.02 -7.21 14.36
C TYR A 98 -2.34 -8.47 13.82
N LEU A 99 -1.35 -9.01 14.52
CA LEU A 99 -0.62 -10.19 14.07
C LEU A 99 -1.54 -11.42 13.91
N GLY A 100 -2.41 -11.65 14.89
CA GLY A 100 -3.37 -12.74 14.86
C GLY A 100 -4.33 -12.63 13.67
N SER A 101 -4.89 -11.45 13.44
CA SER A 101 -5.78 -11.20 12.31
C SER A 101 -5.10 -11.40 10.96
N GLN A 102 -3.84 -10.92 10.81
CA GLN A 102 -3.11 -11.13 9.55
C GLN A 102 -2.82 -12.61 9.28
N ILE A 103 -2.44 -13.38 10.31
CA ILE A 103 -2.20 -14.82 10.17
C ILE A 103 -3.50 -15.55 9.81
N LEU A 104 -4.63 -15.18 10.43
CA LEU A 104 -5.92 -15.78 10.14
C LEU A 104 -6.42 -15.46 8.73
N ILE A 105 -6.34 -14.20 8.30
CA ILE A 105 -6.83 -13.76 6.98
C ILE A 105 -5.96 -14.31 5.84
N LEU A 106 -4.64 -14.26 5.99
CA LEU A 106 -3.70 -14.73 4.96
C LEU A 106 -3.46 -16.23 5.00
N PHE A 107 -3.98 -16.94 5.98
CA PHE A 107 -3.64 -18.32 6.31
C PHE A 107 -2.13 -18.52 6.61
N PRO A 108 -1.79 -19.29 7.65
CA PRO A 108 -0.39 -19.52 8.04
C PRO A 108 0.48 -20.08 6.90
N THR A 109 -0.11 -20.89 6.02
CA THR A 109 0.59 -21.48 4.87
C THR A 109 1.02 -20.44 3.85
N LEU A 110 0.15 -19.48 3.48
CA LEU A 110 0.50 -18.40 2.55
C LEU A 110 1.60 -17.50 3.13
N VAL A 111 1.47 -17.16 4.40
CA VAL A 111 2.50 -16.35 5.10
C VAL A 111 3.83 -17.08 5.10
N TRP A 112 3.83 -18.38 5.40
CA TRP A 112 5.04 -19.20 5.39
C TRP A 112 5.72 -19.22 4.03
N PHE A 113 4.98 -19.52 2.96
CA PHE A 113 5.53 -19.55 1.61
C PHE A 113 6.00 -18.16 1.16
N ALA A 114 5.24 -17.10 1.45
CA ALA A 114 5.68 -15.74 1.15
C ALA A 114 6.99 -15.37 1.88
N PHE A 115 7.18 -15.78 3.13
CA PHE A 115 8.47 -15.64 3.82
C PHE A 115 9.58 -16.49 3.19
N ARG A 116 9.25 -17.70 2.77
CA ARG A 116 10.23 -18.57 2.11
C ARG A 116 10.73 -17.96 0.80
N SER A 117 9.89 -17.23 0.05
CA SER A 117 10.27 -16.56 -1.18
C SER A 117 11.36 -15.48 -0.98
N LEU A 118 11.52 -14.94 0.25
CA LEU A 118 12.61 -14.00 0.57
C LEU A 118 14.01 -14.61 0.38
N LYS A 119 14.16 -15.92 0.60
CA LYS A 119 15.44 -16.61 0.39
C LYS A 119 15.86 -16.66 -1.08
N ASN A 120 14.88 -16.60 -1.97
CA ASN A 120 15.03 -16.65 -3.43
C ASN A 120 14.64 -15.31 -4.09
N ALA A 121 14.76 -14.20 -3.35
CA ALA A 121 14.34 -12.88 -3.80
C ALA A 121 15.15 -12.45 -5.05
N LYS A 122 14.63 -12.84 -6.22
CA LYS A 122 15.16 -12.40 -7.51
C LYS A 122 14.71 -10.95 -7.78
N LYS A 123 15.48 -10.27 -8.61
CA LYS A 123 15.20 -8.88 -8.98
C LYS A 123 13.83 -8.70 -9.64
N GLU A 124 13.36 -9.74 -10.33
CA GLU A 124 12.08 -9.76 -11.04
C GLU A 124 10.88 -9.68 -10.07
N ILE A 125 11.00 -10.27 -8.87
CA ILE A 125 9.91 -10.31 -7.87
C ILE A 125 10.09 -9.27 -6.76
N LEU A 126 11.17 -8.45 -6.82
CA LEU A 126 11.46 -7.44 -5.80
C LEU A 126 10.32 -6.45 -5.61
N LEU A 127 9.65 -6.05 -6.71
CA LEU A 127 8.48 -5.17 -6.63
C LEU A 127 7.35 -5.81 -5.81
N ILE A 128 7.09 -7.10 -6.04
CA ILE A 128 6.05 -7.84 -5.32
C ILE A 128 6.40 -7.90 -3.83
N HIS A 129 7.67 -8.11 -3.49
CA HIS A 129 8.12 -8.04 -2.09
C HIS A 129 7.88 -6.67 -1.46
N CYS A 130 8.19 -5.57 -2.17
CA CYS A 130 7.94 -4.24 -1.64
C CYS A 130 6.44 -3.98 -1.42
N LEU A 131 5.58 -4.40 -2.36
CA LEU A 131 4.13 -4.24 -2.27
C LEU A 131 3.50 -5.14 -1.19
N ALA A 132 4.08 -6.28 -0.89
CA ALA A 132 3.62 -7.19 0.16
C ALA A 132 4.07 -6.71 1.55
N TRP A 133 5.38 -6.56 1.75
CA TRP A 133 5.95 -6.41 3.08
C TRP A 133 5.89 -5.00 3.62
N PHE A 134 5.97 -3.97 2.77
CA PHE A 134 5.95 -2.59 3.25
C PHE A 134 4.62 -2.22 3.93
N PRO A 135 3.43 -2.43 3.33
CA PRO A 135 2.17 -2.10 4.02
C PRO A 135 1.96 -2.94 5.28
N LEU A 136 2.31 -4.22 5.28
CA LEU A 136 2.22 -5.07 6.47
C LEU A 136 3.12 -4.57 7.60
N ALA A 137 4.37 -4.20 7.29
CA ALA A 137 5.29 -3.65 8.27
C ALA A 137 4.85 -2.26 8.77
N PHE A 138 4.30 -1.43 7.88
CA PHE A 138 3.77 -0.13 8.25
C PHE A 138 2.65 -0.27 9.30
N PHE A 139 1.67 -1.14 9.06
CA PHE A 139 0.58 -1.34 10.00
C PHE A 139 1.02 -2.08 11.27
N LEU A 140 2.03 -2.93 11.20
CA LEU A 140 2.65 -3.47 12.41
C LEU A 140 3.26 -2.36 13.28
N ILE A 141 3.95 -1.40 12.66
CA ILE A 141 4.53 -0.26 13.40
C ILE A 141 3.42 0.63 13.99
N THR A 142 2.35 0.88 13.23
CA THR A 142 1.23 1.68 13.75
C THR A 142 0.47 0.99 14.88
N SER A 143 0.45 -0.36 14.93
CA SER A 143 -0.17 -1.11 16.04
C SER A 143 0.48 -0.87 17.41
N PHE A 144 1.70 -0.31 17.44
CA PHE A 144 2.33 0.16 18.67
C PHE A 144 1.80 1.51 19.15
N LYS A 145 0.98 2.19 18.35
CA LYS A 145 0.43 3.52 18.68
C LYS A 145 -1.09 3.56 18.73
N GLY A 146 -1.76 2.60 18.11
CA GLY A 146 -3.21 2.54 18.09
C GLY A 146 -3.72 1.20 17.62
N ASP A 147 -5.01 0.99 17.77
CA ASP A 147 -5.70 -0.18 17.25
C ASP A 147 -5.74 -0.13 15.72
N VAL A 148 -5.35 -1.22 15.09
CA VAL A 148 -5.27 -1.34 13.62
C VAL A 148 -6.32 -2.34 13.15
N GLU A 149 -7.24 -1.85 12.35
CA GLU A 149 -8.26 -2.70 11.74
C GLU A 149 -7.64 -3.81 10.87
N ALA A 150 -8.13 -5.03 11.03
CA ALA A 150 -7.61 -6.22 10.37
C ALA A 150 -7.54 -6.11 8.84
N ASN A 151 -8.43 -5.32 8.23
CA ASN A 151 -8.55 -5.13 6.79
C ASN A 151 -7.73 -3.94 6.22
N TRP A 152 -7.01 -3.20 7.08
CA TRP A 152 -6.24 -2.05 6.59
C TRP A 152 -5.13 -2.44 5.60
N PRO A 153 -4.36 -3.51 5.81
CA PRO A 153 -3.32 -3.91 4.86
C PRO A 153 -3.81 -4.74 3.66
N ILE A 154 -5.11 -4.73 3.35
CA ILE A 154 -5.70 -5.56 2.28
C ILE A 154 -5.02 -5.38 0.91
N MET A 155 -4.44 -4.19 0.64
CA MET A 155 -3.72 -3.95 -0.60
C MET A 155 -2.44 -4.81 -0.74
N ALA A 156 -1.90 -5.34 0.37
CA ALA A 156 -0.73 -6.22 0.36
C ALA A 156 -1.09 -7.67 0.02
N TYR A 157 -2.33 -8.10 0.25
CA TYR A 157 -2.72 -9.51 0.19
C TYR A 157 -2.54 -10.15 -1.20
N PRO A 158 -2.89 -9.49 -2.31
CA PRO A 158 -2.60 -10.05 -3.64
C PRO A 158 -1.10 -10.26 -3.88
N ALA A 159 -0.26 -9.36 -3.36
CA ALA A 159 1.19 -9.50 -3.47
C ALA A 159 1.73 -10.65 -2.61
N VAL A 160 1.20 -10.84 -1.39
CA VAL A 160 1.55 -11.99 -0.52
C VAL A 160 1.15 -13.31 -1.19
N ALA A 161 -0.04 -13.38 -1.77
CA ALA A 161 -0.50 -14.57 -2.50
C ALA A 161 0.40 -14.86 -3.70
N ALA A 162 0.78 -13.84 -4.48
CA ALA A 162 1.71 -14.00 -5.59
C ALA A 162 3.07 -14.52 -5.11
N LEU A 163 3.63 -14.01 -4.01
CA LEU A 163 4.90 -14.47 -3.45
C LEU A 163 4.84 -15.94 -3.02
N ALA A 164 3.71 -16.39 -2.49
CA ALA A 164 3.55 -17.79 -2.09
C ALA A 164 3.63 -18.76 -3.28
N VAL A 165 3.26 -18.32 -4.49
CA VAL A 165 3.39 -19.11 -5.72
C VAL A 165 4.84 -19.21 -6.18
N TYR A 166 5.68 -18.21 -5.85
CA TYR A 166 7.10 -18.16 -6.25
C TYR A 166 8.04 -18.84 -5.24
N ALA A 167 7.53 -19.37 -4.13
CA ALA A 167 8.32 -20.03 -3.10
C ALA A 167 8.70 -21.46 -3.47
#